data_15449ebe636f146437b8ca70c9ba72d6
#
_entry.id   15449ebe636f146437b8ca70c9ba72d6
#
_cell.length_a   1.000
_cell.length_b   1.000
_cell.length_c   1.000
_cell.angle_alpha   90.00
_cell.angle_beta   90.00
_cell.angle_gamma   90.00
#
_symmetry.space_group_name_H-M   'P 1'
#
loop_
_entity.id
_entity.type
_entity.pdbx_description
1 polymer ?
#
loop_
_entity_poly.entity_id
_entity_poly.type
_entity_poly.pdbx_seq_one_letter_code
_entity_poly.pdbx_strand_id
1 'polypeptide(L)'
;MTSRFEPFAALLLAWAFGAPQVLAHTAGHPGHAHHAAHAGTQQTAGAARSVLPFDETTWAQLLSQGPRPAAYLFTTSYCSTCPAAFAVLHDAVKGRTARPPLNAVMMDVAGPQALRHAAHFKGMSQMYAFDGFEPAIRQAVDPAWPNVTPYVVLVDAKGQTQRVIGPPSPQMLRRWLSAP
;
A
#
# COMPACT_ATOMS: atom_id res chain seq x y z
N MET A 1 24.52 -49.75 -7.74
CA MET A 1 23.45 -49.62 -8.75
C MET A 1 23.57 -48.25 -9.36
N THR A 2 24.16 -48.25 -10.55
CA THR A 2 24.49 -47.08 -11.36
C THR A 2 23.30 -46.70 -12.24
N SER A 3 22.86 -45.46 -12.26
CA SER A 3 21.95 -44.95 -13.27
C SER A 3 22.31 -43.52 -13.66
N ARG A 4 22.97 -43.43 -14.68
CA ARG A 4 23.03 -42.74 -15.99
C ARG A 4 22.37 -41.34 -16.02
N PHE A 5 23.27 -40.38 -16.19
CA PHE A 5 22.98 -39.02 -16.72
C PHE A 5 22.77 -39.14 -18.25
N GLU A 6 21.73 -38.48 -18.74
CA GLU A 6 21.61 -38.12 -20.13
C GLU A 6 21.48 -36.60 -20.31
N PRO A 7 22.25 -36.00 -21.23
CA PRO A 7 22.13 -34.57 -21.50
C PRO A 7 21.17 -34.35 -22.69
N PHE A 8 20.16 -33.53 -22.54
CA PHE A 8 19.34 -33.06 -23.66
C PHE A 8 19.93 -31.78 -24.25
N ALA A 9 20.17 -31.90 -25.54
CA ALA A 9 20.84 -30.93 -26.41
C ALA A 9 19.97 -29.70 -26.66
N ALA A 10 20.67 -28.56 -26.79
CA ALA A 10 20.20 -27.28 -27.24
C ALA A 10 19.61 -27.31 -28.67
N LEU A 11 18.46 -26.66 -28.86
CA LEU A 11 17.97 -26.29 -30.18
C LEU A 11 17.78 -24.78 -30.24
N LEU A 12 18.77 -24.12 -30.85
CA LEU A 12 18.73 -22.72 -31.26
C LEU A 12 17.87 -22.60 -32.52
N LEU A 13 16.79 -21.87 -32.51
CA LEU A 13 16.08 -21.42 -33.70
C LEU A 13 16.16 -19.87 -33.74
N ALA A 14 17.05 -19.41 -34.63
CA ALA A 14 17.14 -18.04 -35.09
C ALA A 14 15.98 -17.73 -36.04
N TRP A 15 15.19 -16.74 -35.75
CA TRP A 15 14.27 -16.11 -36.68
C TRP A 15 14.70 -14.67 -36.92
N ALA A 16 15.33 -14.47 -38.09
CA ALA A 16 15.53 -13.17 -38.69
C ALA A 16 14.42 -12.97 -39.74
N PHE A 17 13.83 -11.77 -39.78
CA PHE A 17 13.07 -11.08 -40.83
C PHE A 17 12.24 -10.04 -40.16
N GLY A 18 12.26 -8.76 -40.48
CA GLY A 18 12.47 -7.99 -41.66
C GLY A 18 11.80 -6.66 -41.33
N ALA A 19 12.51 -5.55 -41.37
CA ALA A 19 11.96 -4.19 -41.18
C ALA A 19 11.30 -3.72 -42.50
N PRO A 20 10.18 -3.00 -42.44
CA PRO A 20 9.85 -2.02 -43.46
C PRO A 20 10.16 -0.61 -42.95
N GLN A 21 11.02 0.09 -43.68
CA GLN A 21 11.18 1.54 -43.63
C GLN A 21 9.93 2.19 -44.22
N VAL A 22 9.32 3.13 -43.55
CA VAL A 22 8.35 4.06 -44.13
C VAL A 22 8.88 5.48 -43.98
N LEU A 23 8.93 6.13 -45.11
CA LEU A 23 9.49 7.45 -45.40
C LEU A 23 8.80 8.59 -44.62
N ALA A 24 9.63 9.58 -44.36
CA ALA A 24 9.38 10.86 -43.76
C ALA A 24 8.24 11.65 -44.45
N HIS A 25 7.40 12.30 -43.62
CA HIS A 25 6.75 13.56 -43.99
C HIS A 25 7.09 14.59 -42.92
N THR A 26 7.92 15.53 -43.31
CA THR A 26 8.20 16.77 -42.61
C THR A 26 7.01 17.72 -42.76
N ALA A 27 6.39 18.10 -41.65
CA ALA A 27 5.62 19.32 -41.55
C ALA A 27 5.96 19.97 -40.21
N GLY A 28 6.66 21.07 -40.27
CA GLY A 28 7.09 21.84 -39.13
C GLY A 28 5.92 22.57 -38.47
N HIS A 29 5.96 22.58 -37.12
CA HIS A 29 5.27 23.57 -36.30
C HIS A 29 6.24 24.03 -35.20
N PRO A 30 6.34 25.36 -34.95
CA PRO A 30 7.31 25.91 -34.00
C PRO A 30 6.79 25.79 -32.55
N GLY A 31 7.69 25.38 -31.71
CA GLY A 31 7.94 25.77 -30.35
C GLY A 31 6.81 25.94 -29.34
N HIS A 32 6.75 25.01 -28.39
CA HIS A 32 6.55 25.38 -26.98
C HIS A 32 7.45 24.46 -26.16
N ALA A 33 8.54 25.04 -25.66
CA ALA A 33 9.39 24.41 -24.66
C ALA A 33 8.61 24.35 -23.34
N HIS A 34 8.04 23.19 -23.02
CA HIS A 34 7.58 22.92 -21.67
C HIS A 34 8.75 22.36 -20.86
N HIS A 35 9.35 23.23 -20.07
CA HIS A 35 10.23 22.84 -18.98
C HIS A 35 9.42 21.93 -18.04
N ALA A 36 9.69 20.64 -18.09
CA ALA A 36 9.23 19.70 -17.05
C ALA A 36 10.05 20.01 -15.78
N ALA A 37 9.52 20.91 -14.95
CA ALA A 37 9.98 21.07 -13.59
C ALA A 37 9.57 19.78 -12.86
N HIS A 38 10.54 18.96 -12.48
CA HIS A 38 10.38 17.91 -11.47
C HIS A 38 10.09 18.61 -10.13
N ALA A 39 8.82 18.94 -9.90
CA ALA A 39 8.36 19.36 -8.60
C ALA A 39 8.37 18.11 -7.72
N GLY A 40 9.40 18.00 -6.86
CA GLY A 40 9.38 17.07 -5.74
C GLY A 40 8.13 17.37 -4.91
N THR A 41 7.15 16.50 -4.98
CA THR A 41 5.90 16.64 -4.25
C THR A 41 6.19 16.42 -2.77
N GLN A 42 6.42 17.51 -2.04
CA GLN A 42 6.31 17.50 -0.58
C GLN A 42 4.86 17.15 -0.27
N GLN A 43 4.63 15.94 0.17
CA GLN A 43 3.34 15.48 0.68
C GLN A 43 3.05 16.22 1.99
N THR A 44 2.44 17.39 1.88
CA THR A 44 1.78 18.05 3.00
C THR A 44 0.69 17.10 3.50
N ALA A 45 0.64 16.90 4.83
CA ALA A 45 -0.35 16.08 5.52
C ALA A 45 -1.78 16.67 5.33
N GLY A 46 -2.32 16.48 4.13
CA GLY A 46 -3.70 16.80 3.75
C GLY A 46 -4.50 15.53 3.64
N ALA A 47 -5.79 15.58 3.90
CA ALA A 47 -6.72 14.46 3.76
C ALA A 47 -6.46 13.70 2.45
N ALA A 48 -6.54 12.37 2.47
CA ALA A 48 -6.34 11.54 1.29
C ALA A 48 -7.17 12.07 0.12
N ARG A 49 -6.51 12.39 -0.99
CA ARG A 49 -7.17 12.94 -2.19
C ARG A 49 -7.74 11.84 -3.08
N SER A 50 -7.35 10.60 -2.85
CA SER A 50 -7.77 9.43 -3.62
C SER A 50 -7.79 8.19 -2.73
N VAL A 51 -8.58 7.21 -3.16
CA VAL A 51 -8.62 5.88 -2.58
C VAL A 51 -7.87 4.95 -3.51
N LEU A 52 -6.89 4.22 -2.99
CA LEU A 52 -6.14 3.23 -3.74
C LEU A 52 -6.78 1.84 -3.59
N PRO A 53 -6.72 0.99 -4.61
CA PRO A 53 -7.17 -0.38 -4.50
C PRO A 53 -6.30 -1.16 -3.52
N PHE A 54 -6.92 -2.09 -2.80
CA PHE A 54 -6.26 -3.04 -1.92
C PHE A 54 -6.74 -4.45 -2.28
N ASP A 55 -5.98 -5.13 -3.12
CA ASP A 55 -6.23 -6.47 -3.61
C ASP A 55 -5.43 -7.54 -2.84
N GLU A 56 -5.49 -8.78 -3.29
CA GLU A 56 -4.80 -9.93 -2.69
C GLU A 56 -3.27 -9.80 -2.69
N THR A 57 -2.71 -8.99 -3.58
CA THR A 57 -1.25 -8.78 -3.73
C THR A 57 -0.74 -7.55 -2.99
N THR A 58 -1.63 -6.60 -2.71
CA THR A 58 -1.27 -5.28 -2.16
C THR A 58 -0.54 -5.40 -0.82
N TRP A 59 -0.97 -6.32 0.05
CA TRP A 59 -0.31 -6.47 1.35
C TRP A 59 1.15 -6.91 1.22
N ALA A 60 1.45 -7.88 0.36
CA ALA A 60 2.82 -8.31 0.09
C ALA A 60 3.68 -7.18 -0.50
N GLN A 61 3.11 -6.36 -1.38
CA GLN A 61 3.79 -5.18 -1.94
C GLN A 61 4.09 -4.14 -0.85
N LEU A 62 3.13 -3.84 0.03
CA LEU A 62 3.34 -2.91 1.14
C LEU A 62 4.39 -3.42 2.13
N LEU A 63 4.43 -4.73 2.40
CA LEU A 63 5.47 -5.32 3.24
C LEU A 63 6.84 -5.32 2.60
N SER A 64 6.97 -5.44 1.29
CA SER A 64 8.27 -5.49 0.59
C SER A 64 8.82 -4.09 0.23
N GLN A 65 7.96 -3.16 -0.16
CA GLN A 65 8.34 -1.88 -0.76
C GLN A 65 7.72 -0.66 -0.06
N GLY A 66 6.77 -0.88 0.85
CA GLY A 66 6.08 0.20 1.55
C GLY A 66 6.97 0.95 2.54
N PRO A 67 6.51 2.12 3.00
CA PRO A 67 7.22 2.90 3.99
C PRO A 67 7.29 2.18 5.34
N ARG A 68 8.40 2.37 6.06
CA ARG A 68 8.64 1.77 7.38
C ARG A 68 9.22 2.80 8.36
N PRO A 69 8.74 2.85 9.59
CA PRO A 69 7.57 2.13 10.10
C PRO A 69 6.26 2.66 9.50
N ALA A 70 5.17 1.87 9.56
CA ALA A 70 3.84 2.25 9.08
C ALA A 70 2.73 1.60 9.93
N ALA A 71 1.52 2.18 9.91
CA ALA A 71 0.33 1.58 10.53
C ALA A 71 -0.81 1.49 9.53
N TYR A 72 -1.57 0.40 9.61
CA TYR A 72 -2.76 0.13 8.79
C TYR A 72 -3.93 -0.22 9.70
N LEU A 73 -5.00 0.57 9.61
CA LEU A 73 -6.26 0.29 10.29
C LEU A 73 -7.26 -0.22 9.27
N PHE A 74 -7.69 -1.46 9.41
CA PHE A 74 -8.76 -2.04 8.63
C PHE A 74 -10.09 -1.73 9.30
N THR A 75 -11.04 -1.22 8.51
CA THR A 75 -12.29 -0.64 8.98
C THR A 75 -13.44 -0.90 8.00
N THR A 76 -14.66 -0.69 8.48
CA THR A 76 -15.87 -0.66 7.66
C THR A 76 -16.57 0.69 7.80
N SER A 77 -17.49 1.00 6.88
CA SER A 77 -18.27 2.24 6.90
C SER A 77 -19.14 2.39 8.16
N TYR A 78 -19.48 1.27 8.81
CA TYR A 78 -20.32 1.21 10.03
C TYR A 78 -19.52 0.94 11.30
N CYS A 79 -18.19 0.92 11.27
CA CYS A 79 -17.35 0.70 12.45
C CYS A 79 -17.29 1.95 13.34
N SER A 80 -18.17 2.06 14.32
CA SER A 80 -18.28 3.23 15.19
C SER A 80 -17.04 3.46 16.09
N THR A 81 -16.28 2.42 16.40
CA THR A 81 -15.07 2.48 17.25
C THR A 81 -13.77 2.71 16.47
N CYS A 82 -13.80 2.57 15.14
CA CYS A 82 -12.61 2.71 14.30
C CYS A 82 -11.98 4.11 14.32
N PRO A 83 -12.75 5.22 14.33
CA PRO A 83 -12.16 6.56 14.47
C PRO A 83 -11.38 6.73 15.78
N ALA A 84 -11.89 6.18 16.89
CA ALA A 84 -11.19 6.24 18.18
C ALA A 84 -9.89 5.42 18.17
N ALA A 85 -9.89 4.22 17.57
CA ALA A 85 -8.68 3.42 17.41
C ALA A 85 -7.64 4.14 16.53
N PHE A 86 -8.09 4.83 15.48
CA PHE A 86 -7.19 5.61 14.62
C PHE A 86 -6.62 6.84 15.35
N ALA A 87 -7.42 7.50 16.20
CA ALA A 87 -6.96 8.63 17.02
C ALA A 87 -5.80 8.22 17.95
N VAL A 88 -5.84 7.01 18.51
CA VAL A 88 -4.73 6.46 19.32
C VAL A 88 -3.44 6.34 18.50
N LEU A 89 -3.51 5.91 17.24
CA LEU A 89 -2.36 5.88 16.34
C LEU A 89 -1.85 7.30 16.03
N HIS A 90 -2.77 8.21 15.71
CA HIS A 90 -2.43 9.60 15.41
C HIS A 90 -1.73 10.27 16.58
N ASP A 91 -2.22 10.10 17.81
CA ASP A 91 -1.62 10.69 18.99
C ASP A 91 -0.24 10.11 19.30
N ALA A 92 -0.02 8.82 19.01
CA ALA A 92 1.28 8.19 19.18
C ALA A 92 2.37 8.75 18.25
N VAL A 93 2.01 9.26 17.07
CA VAL A 93 2.96 9.83 16.10
C VAL A 93 2.99 11.37 16.11
N LYS A 94 2.05 11.99 16.84
CA LYS A 94 1.96 13.44 16.97
C LYS A 94 3.23 14.01 17.59
N GLY A 95 3.78 15.05 16.97
CA GLY A 95 5.00 15.71 17.47
C GLY A 95 6.31 15.02 17.09
N ARG A 96 6.29 13.87 16.41
CA ARG A 96 7.51 13.23 15.88
C ARG A 96 8.00 13.96 14.63
N THR A 97 9.31 14.16 14.49
CA THR A 97 9.94 14.79 13.32
C THR A 97 9.72 13.90 12.09
N ALA A 98 10.01 12.59 12.19
CA ALA A 98 9.69 11.60 11.16
C ALA A 98 8.40 10.87 11.59
N ARG A 99 7.28 11.23 10.97
CA ARG A 99 5.98 10.61 11.27
C ARG A 99 5.77 9.38 10.41
N PRO A 100 5.62 8.20 11.01
CA PRO A 100 5.17 7.03 10.28
C PRO A 100 3.83 7.30 9.59
N PRO A 101 3.63 6.86 8.33
CA PRO A 101 2.34 6.95 7.68
C PRO A 101 1.30 6.12 8.41
N LEU A 102 0.12 6.72 8.56
CA LEU A 102 -1.08 6.11 9.11
C LEU A 102 -2.06 5.90 7.96
N ASN A 103 -2.45 4.67 7.73
CA ASN A 103 -3.29 4.30 6.60
C ASN A 103 -4.61 3.71 7.09
N ALA A 104 -5.71 4.05 6.42
CA ALA A 104 -7.00 3.41 6.61
C ALA A 104 -7.33 2.52 5.40
N VAL A 105 -7.85 1.32 5.66
CA VAL A 105 -8.27 0.36 4.63
C VAL A 105 -9.75 0.06 4.82
N MET A 106 -10.58 0.56 3.90
CA MET A 106 -12.03 0.30 3.87
C MET A 106 -12.29 -1.08 3.30
N MET A 107 -13.12 -1.87 3.98
CA MET A 107 -13.36 -3.26 3.59
C MET A 107 -14.69 -3.46 2.85
N ASP A 108 -15.63 -2.53 3.00
CA ASP A 108 -17.02 -2.67 2.55
C ASP A 108 -17.46 -1.62 1.52
N VAL A 109 -16.67 -0.57 1.30
CA VAL A 109 -16.96 0.50 0.35
C VAL A 109 -15.68 0.95 -0.35
N ALA A 110 -15.79 1.37 -1.62
CA ALA A 110 -14.66 1.77 -2.45
C ALA A 110 -14.85 3.16 -3.09
N GLY A 111 -13.81 3.67 -3.73
CA GLY A 111 -13.84 4.90 -4.51
C GLY A 111 -14.42 6.11 -3.74
N PRO A 112 -15.34 6.89 -4.36
CA PRO A 112 -15.94 8.07 -3.72
C PRO A 112 -16.71 7.76 -2.43
N GLN A 113 -17.23 6.54 -2.28
CA GLN A 113 -17.92 6.14 -1.05
C GLN A 113 -16.92 6.01 0.09
N ALA A 114 -15.81 5.34 -0.11
CA ALA A 114 -14.75 5.24 0.89
C ALA A 114 -14.19 6.63 1.25
N LEU A 115 -13.98 7.49 0.25
CA LEU A 115 -13.43 8.82 0.47
C LEU A 115 -14.29 9.70 1.39
N ARG A 116 -15.61 9.52 1.43
CA ARG A 116 -16.48 10.23 2.37
C ARG A 116 -16.16 9.94 3.84
N HIS A 117 -15.58 8.78 4.13
CA HIS A 117 -15.15 8.40 5.47
C HIS A 117 -13.78 8.97 5.87
N ALA A 118 -13.03 9.55 4.95
CA ALA A 118 -11.70 10.10 5.22
C ALA A 118 -11.67 11.13 6.36
N ALA A 119 -12.74 11.92 6.51
CA ALA A 119 -12.85 12.91 7.57
C ALA A 119 -12.81 12.33 8.99
N HIS A 120 -13.13 11.04 9.16
CA HIS A 120 -13.09 10.35 10.44
C HIS A 120 -11.66 9.95 10.87
N PHE A 121 -10.68 10.00 9.97
CA PHE A 121 -9.31 9.55 10.19
C PHE A 121 -8.32 10.71 10.10
N LYS A 122 -8.33 11.58 11.13
CA LYS A 122 -7.48 12.77 11.17
C LYS A 122 -6.00 12.40 11.09
N GLY A 123 -5.28 13.04 10.17
CA GLY A 123 -3.84 12.80 9.98
C GLY A 123 -3.52 11.50 9.20
N MET A 124 -4.52 10.92 8.55
CA MET A 124 -4.34 9.79 7.64
C MET A 124 -3.44 10.19 6.46
N SER A 125 -2.50 9.30 6.13
CA SER A 125 -1.58 9.48 5.00
C SER A 125 -2.18 8.98 3.70
N GLN A 126 -2.80 7.79 3.72
CA GLN A 126 -3.42 7.17 2.56
C GLN A 126 -4.67 6.38 2.96
N MET A 127 -5.68 6.42 2.11
CA MET A 127 -6.84 5.54 2.18
C MET A 127 -6.76 4.49 1.08
N TYR A 128 -7.02 3.26 1.47
CA TYR A 128 -7.21 2.12 0.59
C TYR A 128 -8.64 1.61 0.70
N ALA A 129 -9.07 0.86 -0.29
CA ALA A 129 -10.33 0.11 -0.22
C ALA A 129 -10.14 -1.27 -0.84
N PHE A 130 -10.78 -2.29 -0.28
CA PHE A 130 -10.75 -3.64 -0.84
C PHE A 130 -11.27 -3.62 -2.28
N ASP A 131 -10.50 -4.26 -3.15
CA ASP A 131 -10.74 -4.38 -4.59
C ASP A 131 -10.34 -5.78 -5.05
N GLY A 132 -11.20 -6.76 -4.78
CA GLY A 132 -10.96 -8.17 -5.05
C GLY A 132 -11.81 -9.09 -4.18
N PHE A 133 -11.37 -10.33 -4.03
CA PHE A 133 -12.06 -11.32 -3.21
C PHE A 133 -11.71 -11.12 -1.73
N GLU A 134 -12.61 -10.51 -0.98
CA GLU A 134 -12.40 -10.10 0.43
C GLU A 134 -11.76 -11.20 1.31
N PRO A 135 -12.23 -12.47 1.30
CA PRO A 135 -11.61 -13.51 2.11
C PRO A 135 -10.14 -13.75 1.79
N ALA A 136 -9.75 -13.70 0.50
CA ALA A 136 -8.35 -13.86 0.09
C ALA A 136 -7.51 -12.65 0.49
N ILE A 137 -8.05 -11.44 0.37
CA ILE A 137 -7.39 -10.21 0.83
C ILE A 137 -7.11 -10.28 2.33
N ARG A 138 -8.11 -10.65 3.13
CA ARG A 138 -7.94 -10.80 4.58
C ARG A 138 -6.92 -11.88 4.93
N GLN A 139 -6.98 -13.01 4.24
CA GLN A 139 -6.03 -14.12 4.44
C GLN A 139 -4.60 -13.70 4.09
N ALA A 140 -4.40 -12.88 3.05
CA ALA A 140 -3.10 -12.34 2.71
C ALA A 140 -2.53 -11.42 3.81
N VAL A 141 -3.38 -10.64 4.49
CA VAL A 141 -2.97 -9.78 5.61
C VAL A 141 -2.69 -10.59 6.88
N ASP A 142 -3.60 -11.48 7.24
CA ASP A 142 -3.50 -12.37 8.39
C ASP A 142 -4.44 -13.58 8.27
N PRO A 143 -3.91 -14.78 8.07
CA PRO A 143 -4.73 -15.99 8.02
C PRO A 143 -5.57 -16.25 9.28
N ALA A 144 -5.15 -15.70 10.44
CA ALA A 144 -5.83 -15.85 11.71
C ALA A 144 -6.83 -14.72 12.03
N TRP A 145 -7.04 -13.77 11.08
CA TRP A 145 -7.92 -12.64 11.32
C TRP A 145 -9.39 -13.07 11.46
N PRO A 146 -10.03 -12.82 12.63
CA PRO A 146 -11.40 -13.30 12.89
C PRO A 146 -12.49 -12.43 12.25
N ASN A 147 -12.16 -11.59 11.27
CA ASN A 147 -13.07 -10.67 10.57
C ASN A 147 -13.75 -9.65 11.51
N VAL A 148 -13.01 -9.13 12.46
CA VAL A 148 -13.49 -8.10 13.41
C VAL A 148 -12.76 -6.79 13.13
N THR A 149 -13.47 -5.66 13.21
CA THR A 149 -12.94 -4.30 13.13
C THR A 149 -13.17 -3.51 14.42
N PRO A 150 -12.30 -2.55 14.77
CA PRO A 150 -11.06 -2.17 14.10
C PRO A 150 -10.02 -3.28 14.19
N TYR A 151 -9.32 -3.55 13.07
CA TYR A 151 -8.16 -4.41 13.05
C TYR A 151 -6.94 -3.58 12.69
N VAL A 152 -5.91 -3.59 13.53
CA VAL A 152 -4.72 -2.75 13.35
C VAL A 152 -3.50 -3.61 13.12
N VAL A 153 -2.75 -3.30 12.07
CA VAL A 153 -1.43 -3.88 11.79
C VAL A 153 -0.38 -2.77 11.86
N LEU A 154 0.58 -2.94 12.76
CA LEU A 154 1.74 -2.08 12.91
C LEU A 154 2.93 -2.76 12.23
N VAL A 155 3.54 -2.10 11.27
CA VAL A 155 4.78 -2.55 10.60
C VAL A 155 5.92 -1.71 11.16
N ASP A 156 6.91 -2.32 11.79
CA ASP A 156 8.05 -1.61 12.36
C ASP A 156 9.14 -1.28 11.30
N ALA A 157 10.20 -0.60 11.71
CA ALA A 157 11.30 -0.22 10.81
C ALA A 157 12.00 -1.42 10.17
N LYS A 158 11.94 -2.61 10.78
CA LYS A 158 12.50 -3.87 10.26
C LYS A 158 11.52 -4.64 9.37
N GLY A 159 10.26 -4.16 9.24
CA GLY A 159 9.21 -4.84 8.50
C GLY A 159 8.50 -5.93 9.30
N GLN A 160 8.76 -6.05 10.61
CA GLN A 160 8.04 -6.97 11.48
C GLN A 160 6.63 -6.43 11.77
N THR A 161 5.66 -7.33 11.84
CA THR A 161 4.26 -6.95 12.04
C THR A 161 3.78 -7.28 13.45
N GLN A 162 3.04 -6.36 14.06
CA GLN A 162 2.24 -6.59 15.26
C GLN A 162 0.78 -6.34 14.92
N ARG A 163 -0.11 -7.22 15.36
CA ARG A 163 -1.53 -7.20 15.02
C ARG A 163 -2.38 -7.12 16.28
N VAL A 164 -3.48 -6.36 16.22
CA VAL A 164 -4.40 -6.24 17.35
C VAL A 164 -5.82 -5.91 16.87
N ILE A 165 -6.83 -6.48 17.54
CA ILE A 165 -8.23 -6.07 17.44
C ILE A 165 -8.41 -4.90 18.40
N GLY A 166 -9.01 -3.82 17.94
CA GLY A 166 -9.17 -2.59 18.75
C GLY A 166 -7.96 -1.67 18.69
N PRO A 167 -7.90 -0.66 19.57
CA PRO A 167 -6.78 0.26 19.65
C PRO A 167 -5.52 -0.44 20.18
N PRO A 168 -4.32 -0.16 19.60
CA PRO A 168 -3.06 -0.69 20.12
C PRO A 168 -2.79 -0.19 21.55
N SER A 169 -2.21 -1.07 22.38
CA SER A 169 -1.79 -0.69 23.71
C SER A 169 -0.57 0.26 23.69
N PRO A 170 -0.37 1.09 24.73
CA PRO A 170 0.82 1.95 24.82
C PRO A 170 2.14 1.19 24.69
N GLN A 171 2.20 -0.04 25.16
CA GLN A 171 3.39 -0.87 25.05
C GLN A 171 3.64 -1.31 23.60
N MET A 172 2.60 -1.67 22.84
CA MET A 172 2.71 -2.00 21.41
C MET A 172 3.19 -0.79 20.61
N LEU A 173 2.62 0.38 20.87
CA LEU A 173 3.00 1.64 20.22
C LEU A 173 4.46 2.00 20.49
N ARG A 174 4.91 1.86 21.73
CA ARG A 174 6.34 2.08 22.06
C ARG A 174 7.25 1.13 21.30
N ARG A 175 6.95 -0.17 21.25
CA ARG A 175 7.75 -1.15 20.51
C ARG A 175 7.78 -0.83 19.01
N TRP A 176 6.62 -0.52 18.43
CA TRP A 176 6.50 -0.16 17.03
C TRP A 176 7.37 1.05 16.65
N LEU A 177 7.40 2.07 17.52
CA LEU A 177 8.06 3.35 17.25
C LEU A 177 9.54 3.39 17.69
N SER A 178 10.00 2.43 18.47
CA SER A 178 11.39 2.38 18.97
C SER A 178 12.26 1.33 18.26
N ALA A 179 11.71 0.52 17.36
CA ALA A 179 12.51 -0.40 16.56
C ALA A 179 13.44 0.40 15.62
N PRO A 180 14.76 0.28 15.76
CA PRO A 180 15.76 0.97 14.95
C PRO A 180 15.84 0.41 13.53
#